data_ddb5e8bb0d7fc81c2e2be8617b9b92ec
#
_entry.id   ddb5e8bb0d7fc81c2e2be8617b9b92ec
#
_cell.length_a   1.000
_cell.length_b   1.000
_cell.length_c   1.000
_cell.angle_alpha   90.00
_cell.angle_beta   90.00
_cell.angle_gamma   90.00
#
_symmetry.space_group_name_H-M   'P 1'
#
loop_
_entity.id
_entity.type
_entity.pdbx_description
1 polymer ?
#
loop_
_entity_poly.entity_id
_entity_poly.type
_entity_poly.pdbx_seq_one_letter_code
_entity_poly.pdbx_strand_id
1 'polypeptide(L)'
;MKNKNKKKYAVACVTSMGLRITPENRMAVHNSNRFLLQATSAESNVLNVTSSLGPECLVLTRFVQGSPMAAFIKAQLRARNIAYVGPDVPQGGPWGYRHQFNIADSGFGLRAPRVWNDRAGEVGRTLDAKDYDTKQIFGKDGVKVLHLSGLIAAMSPETTKCCLKLAADAKKYGVLVSFDLNYRATFWKGREEELSTQFLPITDHLLQLDPASFALVTS
;
A
#
# COMPACT_ATOMS: atom_id res chain seq x y z
N MET A 1 19.29 18.01 27.24
CA MET A 1 17.83 17.99 26.99
C MET A 1 17.56 17.05 25.82
N LYS A 2 16.97 15.84 26.05
CA LYS A 2 16.58 14.92 24.97
C LYS A 2 15.44 15.60 24.20
N ASN A 3 15.64 15.78 22.91
CA ASN A 3 14.71 16.42 21.99
C ASN A 3 13.38 15.61 21.96
N LYS A 4 12.39 16.02 22.77
CA LYS A 4 11.13 15.30 23.04
C LYS A 4 10.17 15.20 21.84
N ASN A 5 10.55 15.69 20.64
CA ASN A 5 9.63 15.84 19.50
C ASN A 5 10.15 15.32 18.15
N LYS A 6 11.20 14.51 18.09
CA LYS A 6 11.65 13.99 16.80
C LYS A 6 10.86 12.73 16.46
N LYS A 7 9.85 12.86 15.61
CA LYS A 7 9.11 11.72 15.03
C LYS A 7 10.08 10.87 14.20
N LYS A 8 10.13 9.57 14.45
CA LYS A 8 11.05 8.63 13.80
C LYS A 8 10.73 8.49 12.31
N TYR A 9 9.44 8.33 11.97
CA TYR A 9 9.01 8.10 10.61
C TYR A 9 8.40 9.36 10.00
N ALA A 10 8.84 9.72 8.79
CA ALA A 10 8.24 10.81 8.04
C ALA A 10 6.85 10.40 7.51
N VAL A 11 6.78 9.23 6.87
CA VAL A 11 5.53 8.69 6.34
C VAL A 11 5.40 7.23 6.74
N ALA A 12 4.21 6.84 7.19
CA ALA A 12 3.79 5.45 7.29
C ALA A 12 2.66 5.19 6.29
N CYS A 13 2.57 4.00 5.72
CA CYS A 13 1.41 3.59 4.94
C CYS A 13 0.93 2.20 5.37
N VAL A 14 -0.37 1.95 5.23
CA VAL A 14 -0.92 0.60 5.25
C VAL A 14 -1.10 0.13 3.81
N THR A 15 -0.62 -1.07 3.49
CA THR A 15 -0.64 -1.53 2.11
C THR A 15 -0.58 -3.04 1.98
N SER A 16 -1.01 -3.55 0.84
CA SER A 16 -0.75 -4.90 0.37
C SER A 16 0.50 -4.89 -0.51
N MET A 17 1.60 -5.38 0.03
CA MET A 17 2.84 -5.52 -0.74
C MET A 17 2.74 -6.66 -1.75
N GLY A 18 3.15 -6.39 -2.97
CA GLY A 18 3.17 -7.36 -4.06
C GLY A 18 4.41 -7.26 -4.93
N LEU A 19 4.36 -7.93 -6.06
CA LEU A 19 5.47 -8.02 -7.00
C LEU A 19 5.07 -7.47 -8.35
N ARG A 20 5.89 -6.58 -8.87
CA ARG A 20 5.84 -6.20 -10.27
C ARG A 20 6.76 -7.11 -11.07
N ILE A 21 6.22 -7.70 -12.12
CA ILE A 21 6.91 -8.59 -13.06
C ILE A 21 6.93 -7.89 -14.41
N THR A 22 8.12 -7.52 -14.88
CA THR A 22 8.29 -6.77 -16.12
C THR A 22 9.22 -7.55 -17.06
N PRO A 23 8.84 -7.83 -18.33
CA PRO A 23 9.74 -8.45 -19.28
C PRO A 23 10.99 -7.59 -19.49
N GLU A 24 12.16 -8.24 -19.57
CA GLU A 24 13.39 -7.56 -19.94
C GLU A 24 13.30 -7.02 -21.38
N ASN A 25 14.11 -6.01 -21.68
CA ASN A 25 14.31 -5.45 -23.01
C ASN A 25 13.02 -5.00 -23.72
N ARG A 26 11.98 -4.63 -22.96
CA ARG A 26 10.68 -4.23 -23.49
C ARG A 26 10.02 -5.29 -24.37
N MET A 27 10.35 -6.55 -24.16
CA MET A 27 9.71 -7.67 -24.85
C MET A 27 8.22 -7.73 -24.48
N ALA A 28 7.41 -8.29 -25.37
CA ALA A 28 6.06 -8.66 -25.02
C ALA A 28 6.07 -9.82 -24.01
N VAL A 29 5.11 -9.82 -23.07
CA VAL A 29 5.05 -10.84 -22.00
C VAL A 29 5.10 -12.27 -22.55
N HIS A 30 4.36 -12.54 -23.64
CA HIS A 30 4.27 -13.87 -24.24
C HIS A 30 5.52 -14.29 -25.03
N ASN A 31 6.46 -13.38 -25.29
CA ASN A 31 7.70 -13.64 -26.01
C ASN A 31 8.93 -13.61 -25.09
N SER A 32 8.76 -13.33 -23.79
CA SER A 32 9.86 -13.22 -22.86
C SER A 32 9.93 -14.42 -21.92
N ASN A 33 11.11 -14.95 -21.75
CA ASN A 33 11.44 -15.93 -20.71
C ASN A 33 12.31 -15.33 -19.58
N ARG A 34 12.57 -14.01 -19.63
CA ARG A 34 13.32 -13.25 -18.64
C ARG A 34 12.50 -12.07 -18.14
N PHE A 35 12.41 -11.95 -16.82
CA PHE A 35 11.61 -10.93 -16.19
C PHE A 35 12.37 -10.27 -15.04
N LEU A 36 12.21 -8.96 -14.92
CA LEU A 36 12.62 -8.19 -13.75
C LEU A 36 11.53 -8.28 -12.69
N LEU A 37 11.95 -8.52 -11.46
CA LEU A 37 11.08 -8.61 -10.31
C LEU A 37 11.31 -7.42 -9.38
N GLN A 38 10.25 -6.75 -8.96
CA GLN A 38 10.31 -5.60 -8.05
C GLN A 38 9.22 -5.71 -7.00
N ALA A 39 9.57 -5.45 -5.72
CA ALA A 39 8.55 -5.26 -4.69
C ALA A 39 7.86 -3.92 -4.90
N THR A 40 6.53 -3.91 -4.87
CA THR A 40 5.72 -2.72 -5.17
C THR A 40 4.36 -2.74 -4.48
N SER A 41 3.85 -1.55 -4.26
CA SER A 41 2.44 -1.22 -4.07
C SER A 41 2.27 0.27 -4.40
N ALA A 42 1.05 0.74 -4.62
CA ALA A 42 0.82 2.16 -4.87
C ALA A 42 1.33 3.00 -3.69
N GLU A 43 0.99 2.61 -2.47
CA GLU A 43 1.34 3.29 -1.23
C GLU A 43 2.84 3.23 -0.94
N SER A 44 3.49 2.09 -1.18
CA SER A 44 4.94 1.97 -0.99
C SER A 44 5.74 2.80 -1.98
N ASN A 45 5.18 3.15 -3.15
CA ASN A 45 5.83 4.05 -4.10
C ASN A 45 5.96 5.47 -3.53
N VAL A 46 4.97 5.94 -2.77
CA VAL A 46 5.05 7.22 -2.02
C VAL A 46 6.21 7.17 -1.01
N LEU A 47 6.34 6.05 -0.30
CA LEU A 47 7.42 5.86 0.66
C LEU A 47 8.79 5.76 -0.02
N ASN A 48 8.87 5.15 -1.20
CA ASN A 48 10.12 5.09 -1.99
C ASN A 48 10.63 6.49 -2.31
N VAL A 49 9.74 7.40 -2.74
CA VAL A 49 10.12 8.80 -3.01
C VAL A 49 10.57 9.48 -1.72
N THR A 50 9.79 9.34 -0.64
CA THR A 50 10.14 9.98 0.65
C THR A 50 11.47 9.47 1.19
N SER A 51 11.72 8.16 1.18
CA SER A 51 12.95 7.58 1.70
C SER A 51 14.17 7.93 0.86
N SER A 52 14.03 8.11 -0.45
CA SER A 52 15.11 8.55 -1.33
C SER A 52 15.62 9.97 -1.00
N LEU A 53 14.78 10.77 -0.33
CA LEU A 53 15.15 12.08 0.21
C LEU A 53 15.79 12.02 1.61
N GLY A 54 16.00 10.82 2.16
CA GLY A 54 16.69 10.57 3.43
C GLY A 54 15.83 10.19 4.64
N PRO A 55 14.57 10.65 4.79
CA PRO A 55 13.76 10.30 5.95
C PRO A 55 13.41 8.80 6.03
N GLU A 56 13.34 8.27 7.26
CA GLU A 56 12.84 6.92 7.49
C GLU A 56 11.32 6.85 7.22
N CYS A 57 10.88 5.74 6.63
CA CYS A 57 9.49 5.45 6.33
C CYS A 57 9.08 4.08 6.89
N LEU A 58 7.78 3.86 7.05
CA LEU A 58 7.23 2.64 7.64
C LEU A 58 6.09 2.06 6.80
N VAL A 59 6.18 0.77 6.45
CA VAL A 59 5.10 0.00 5.84
C VAL A 59 4.39 -0.84 6.92
N LEU A 60 3.07 -0.73 6.98
CA LEU A 60 2.19 -1.60 7.74
C LEU A 60 1.54 -2.60 6.77
N THR A 61 1.81 -3.90 6.93
CA THR A 61 1.36 -4.93 5.98
C THR A 61 1.30 -6.31 6.64
N ARG A 62 0.79 -7.29 5.91
CA ARG A 62 0.89 -8.72 6.25
C ARG A 62 1.78 -9.44 5.25
N PHE A 63 2.51 -10.44 5.71
CA PHE A 63 3.34 -11.28 4.87
C PHE A 63 2.86 -12.73 4.91
N VAL A 64 3.12 -13.48 3.85
CA VAL A 64 2.88 -14.94 3.85
C VAL A 64 4.09 -15.61 4.49
N GLN A 65 3.85 -16.36 5.57
CA GLN A 65 4.88 -17.06 6.36
C GLN A 65 5.69 -18.03 5.50
N GLY A 66 7.01 -17.94 5.59
CA GLY A 66 7.92 -18.84 4.86
C GLY A 66 7.97 -18.61 3.34
N SER A 67 7.19 -17.67 2.80
CA SER A 67 7.17 -17.39 1.36
C SER A 67 8.48 -16.76 0.88
N PRO A 68 9.13 -17.31 -0.17
CA PRO A 68 10.29 -16.66 -0.80
C PRO A 68 9.97 -15.26 -1.31
N MET A 69 8.72 -15.02 -1.74
CA MET A 69 8.27 -13.70 -2.20
C MET A 69 8.16 -12.71 -1.04
N ALA A 70 7.71 -13.16 0.13
CA ALA A 70 7.75 -12.33 1.34
C ALA A 70 9.19 -11.95 1.72
N ALA A 71 10.11 -12.91 1.67
CA ALA A 71 11.53 -12.66 1.93
C ALA A 71 12.12 -11.64 0.95
N PHE A 72 11.81 -11.77 -0.34
CA PHE A 72 12.21 -10.81 -1.37
C PHE A 72 11.65 -9.41 -1.11
N ILE A 73 10.34 -9.29 -0.82
CA ILE A 73 9.70 -8.01 -0.50
C ILE A 73 10.38 -7.34 0.71
N LYS A 74 10.58 -8.11 1.79
CA LYS A 74 11.26 -7.62 3.00
C LYS A 74 12.70 -7.13 2.70
N ALA A 75 13.44 -7.85 1.84
CA ALA A 75 14.78 -7.44 1.42
C ALA A 75 14.76 -6.13 0.61
N GLN A 76 13.81 -5.99 -0.32
CA GLN A 76 13.64 -4.77 -1.11
C GLN A 76 13.25 -3.55 -0.26
N LEU A 77 12.40 -3.73 0.75
CA LEU A 77 12.05 -2.66 1.68
C LEU A 77 13.29 -2.20 2.48
N ARG A 78 14.06 -3.15 3.03
CA ARG A 78 15.32 -2.82 3.74
C ARG A 78 16.31 -2.09 2.86
N ALA A 79 16.50 -2.54 1.62
CA ALA A 79 17.42 -1.90 0.66
C ALA A 79 17.02 -0.45 0.35
N ARG A 80 15.76 -0.08 0.53
CA ARG A 80 15.21 1.27 0.33
C ARG A 80 15.10 2.07 1.62
N ASN A 81 15.68 1.61 2.72
CA ASN A 81 15.56 2.24 4.05
C ASN A 81 14.10 2.43 4.50
N ILE A 82 13.23 1.46 4.18
CA ILE A 82 11.82 1.43 4.59
C ILE A 82 11.65 0.33 5.62
N ALA A 83 11.30 0.73 6.84
CA ALA A 83 10.90 -0.21 7.89
C ALA A 83 9.54 -0.84 7.58
N TYR A 84 9.27 -2.00 8.16
CA TYR A 84 7.99 -2.66 8.02
C TYR A 84 7.55 -3.31 9.33
N VAL A 85 6.24 -3.34 9.56
CA VAL A 85 5.58 -3.97 10.70
C VAL A 85 4.36 -4.75 10.21
N GLY A 86 4.15 -5.91 10.79
CA GLY A 86 2.99 -6.76 10.55
C GLY A 86 3.34 -8.23 10.70
N PRO A 87 2.33 -9.09 10.89
CA PRO A 87 2.53 -10.51 11.11
C PRO A 87 2.88 -11.26 9.82
N ASP A 88 3.63 -12.35 10.01
CA ASP A 88 3.72 -13.41 9.02
C ASP A 88 2.54 -14.38 9.27
N VAL A 89 1.64 -14.50 8.30
CA VAL A 89 0.45 -15.35 8.40
C VAL A 89 0.64 -16.66 7.62
N PRO A 90 0.13 -17.79 8.10
CA PRO A 90 0.21 -19.05 7.39
C PRO A 90 -0.41 -18.95 5.99
N GLN A 91 0.21 -19.60 5.01
CA GLN A 91 -0.31 -19.64 3.64
C GLN A 91 -1.71 -20.31 3.57
N GLY A 92 -1.97 -21.33 4.36
CA GLY A 92 -3.24 -22.07 4.32
C GLY A 92 -3.30 -23.11 3.17
N GLY A 93 -2.15 -23.66 2.76
CA GLY A 93 -2.05 -24.66 1.69
C GLY A 93 -1.89 -24.04 0.29
N PRO A 94 -1.85 -24.86 -0.77
CA PRO A 94 -1.56 -24.40 -2.15
C PRO A 94 -2.57 -23.39 -2.69
N TRP A 95 -3.80 -23.41 -2.23
CA TRP A 95 -4.89 -22.53 -2.63
C TRP A 95 -5.10 -21.34 -1.68
N GLY A 96 -4.22 -21.19 -0.69
CA GLY A 96 -4.30 -20.16 0.32
C GLY A 96 -3.71 -18.83 -0.11
N TYR A 97 -3.20 -18.08 0.88
CA TYR A 97 -2.72 -16.73 0.66
C TYR A 97 -1.43 -16.67 -0.16
N ARG A 98 -1.29 -15.60 -0.93
CA ARG A 98 -0.06 -15.22 -1.63
C ARG A 98 0.09 -13.69 -1.69
N HIS A 99 1.25 -13.22 -2.08
CA HIS A 99 1.44 -11.82 -2.48
C HIS A 99 0.89 -11.63 -3.90
N GLN A 100 0.26 -10.49 -4.16
CA GLN A 100 -0.29 -10.15 -5.47
C GLN A 100 0.81 -9.99 -6.52
N PHE A 101 0.47 -10.24 -7.78
CA PHE A 101 1.32 -9.96 -8.93
C PHE A 101 0.75 -8.84 -9.81
N ASN A 102 1.63 -7.98 -10.27
CA ASN A 102 1.37 -6.96 -11.25
C ASN A 102 2.29 -7.22 -12.45
N ILE A 103 1.74 -7.81 -13.52
CA ILE A 103 2.50 -8.11 -14.73
C ILE A 103 2.41 -6.88 -15.64
N ALA A 104 3.54 -6.20 -15.85
CA ALA A 104 3.62 -4.94 -16.56
C ALA A 104 4.46 -5.05 -17.82
N ASP A 105 3.78 -5.03 -18.98
CA ASP A 105 4.41 -4.84 -20.27
C ASP A 105 4.54 -3.33 -20.55
N SER A 106 5.76 -2.84 -20.65
CA SER A 106 6.02 -1.41 -20.88
C SER A 106 5.71 -0.94 -22.30
N GLY A 107 5.33 -1.84 -23.20
CA GLY A 107 5.11 -1.51 -24.60
C GLY A 107 6.42 -1.21 -25.35
N PHE A 108 6.37 -1.17 -26.68
CA PHE A 108 7.46 -0.76 -27.54
C PHE A 108 6.95 -0.45 -28.95
N GLY A 109 7.39 0.65 -29.55
CA GLY A 109 6.92 1.10 -30.86
C GLY A 109 5.40 1.31 -30.88
N LEU A 110 4.72 0.62 -31.79
CA LEU A 110 3.24 0.68 -31.89
C LEU A 110 2.51 -0.18 -30.85
N ARG A 111 3.23 -1.01 -30.08
CA ARG A 111 2.63 -1.85 -29.04
C ARG A 111 2.41 -1.04 -27.78
N ALA A 112 1.17 -0.80 -27.44
CA ALA A 112 0.79 -0.06 -26.22
C ALA A 112 1.22 -0.79 -24.94
N PRO A 113 1.56 -0.06 -23.85
CA PRO A 113 1.80 -0.67 -22.54
C PRO A 113 0.53 -1.36 -22.03
N ARG A 114 0.71 -2.47 -21.30
CA ARG A 114 -0.38 -3.22 -20.67
C ARG A 114 0.01 -3.66 -19.28
N VAL A 115 -0.98 -3.68 -18.38
CA VAL A 115 -0.79 -4.15 -17.01
C VAL A 115 -1.90 -5.14 -16.66
N TRP A 116 -1.50 -6.28 -16.09
CA TRP A 116 -2.39 -7.25 -15.48
C TRP A 116 -2.15 -7.30 -13.99
N ASN A 117 -3.24 -7.15 -13.23
CA ASN A 117 -3.22 -7.32 -11.79
C ASN A 117 -3.80 -8.69 -11.45
N ASP A 118 -2.98 -9.57 -10.91
CA ASP A 118 -3.43 -10.84 -10.37
C ASP A 118 -3.46 -10.78 -8.85
N ARG A 119 -4.66 -10.63 -8.29
CA ARG A 119 -4.93 -10.44 -6.87
C ARG A 119 -5.65 -11.61 -6.22
N ALA A 120 -5.79 -12.75 -6.89
CA ALA A 120 -6.41 -13.95 -6.31
C ALA A 120 -5.61 -14.41 -5.08
N GLY A 121 -6.28 -14.68 -3.96
CA GLY A 121 -5.62 -15.11 -2.72
C GLY A 121 -4.68 -14.08 -2.09
N GLU A 122 -4.81 -12.81 -2.42
CA GLU A 122 -3.95 -11.74 -1.92
C GLU A 122 -4.05 -11.59 -0.40
N VAL A 123 -2.92 -11.78 0.31
CA VAL A 123 -2.85 -11.69 1.77
C VAL A 123 -3.23 -10.31 2.31
N GLY A 124 -3.00 -9.26 1.53
CA GLY A 124 -3.35 -7.90 1.91
C GLY A 124 -4.85 -7.65 2.09
N ARG A 125 -5.73 -8.50 1.55
CA ARG A 125 -7.17 -8.42 1.82
C ARG A 125 -7.54 -8.72 3.26
N THR A 126 -6.63 -9.30 4.03
CA THR A 126 -6.83 -9.69 5.43
C THR A 126 -6.21 -8.70 6.43
N LEU A 127 -5.74 -7.53 5.98
CA LEU A 127 -5.17 -6.50 6.86
C LEU A 127 -6.13 -6.17 8.01
N ASP A 128 -5.61 -6.17 9.24
CA ASP A 128 -6.37 -5.85 10.44
C ASP A 128 -5.57 -4.86 11.29
N ALA A 129 -6.23 -3.80 11.76
CA ALA A 129 -5.61 -2.80 12.62
C ALA A 129 -5.08 -3.36 13.95
N LYS A 130 -5.60 -4.50 14.39
CA LYS A 130 -5.15 -5.20 15.60
C LYS A 130 -3.71 -5.73 15.49
N ASP A 131 -3.18 -5.88 14.28
CA ASP A 131 -1.80 -6.33 14.04
C ASP A 131 -0.78 -5.26 14.40
N TYR A 132 -1.23 -4.01 14.64
CA TYR A 132 -0.34 -2.86 14.78
C TYR A 132 -0.51 -2.21 16.15
N ASP A 133 0.57 -2.16 16.93
CA ASP A 133 0.61 -1.38 18.18
C ASP A 133 0.66 0.12 17.83
N THR A 134 -0.52 0.73 17.64
CA THR A 134 -0.64 2.14 17.28
C THR A 134 -0.10 3.08 18.35
N LYS A 135 -0.11 2.67 19.63
CA LYS A 135 0.52 3.42 20.72
C LYS A 135 2.04 3.47 20.58
N GLN A 136 2.65 2.34 20.21
CA GLN A 136 4.09 2.30 19.93
C GLN A 136 4.41 3.10 18.68
N ILE A 137 3.70 2.83 17.56
CA ILE A 137 4.00 3.38 16.23
C ILE A 137 3.76 4.89 16.19
N PHE A 138 2.55 5.34 16.56
CA PHE A 138 2.17 6.75 16.43
C PHE A 138 2.56 7.57 17.67
N GLY A 139 2.53 6.95 18.87
CA GLY A 139 2.79 7.64 20.12
C GLY A 139 4.26 7.71 20.49
N LYS A 140 4.98 6.57 20.53
CA LYS A 140 6.37 6.52 21.02
C LYS A 140 7.39 6.74 19.91
N ASP A 141 7.32 5.97 18.82
CA ASP A 141 8.22 6.12 17.68
C ASP A 141 7.93 7.43 16.94
N GLY A 142 6.66 7.74 16.78
CA GLY A 142 6.17 8.95 16.14
C GLY A 142 6.21 8.86 14.61
N VAL A 143 5.08 9.20 14.01
CA VAL A 143 4.87 9.29 12.56
C VAL A 143 4.40 10.71 12.26
N LYS A 144 4.88 11.34 11.18
CA LYS A 144 4.37 12.66 10.76
C LYS A 144 3.09 12.52 9.97
N VAL A 145 3.05 11.62 8.99
CA VAL A 145 1.94 11.42 8.07
C VAL A 145 1.61 9.92 7.96
N LEU A 146 0.36 9.55 8.15
CA LEU A 146 -0.20 8.27 7.75
C LEU A 146 -0.79 8.43 6.34
N HIS A 147 -0.23 7.71 5.36
CA HIS A 147 -0.71 7.70 3.99
C HIS A 147 -1.61 6.48 3.75
N LEU A 148 -2.82 6.74 3.30
CA LEU A 148 -3.84 5.74 2.96
C LEU A 148 -4.22 5.90 1.49
N SER A 149 -4.80 4.86 0.90
CA SER A 149 -5.36 4.95 -0.45
C SER A 149 -6.70 4.24 -0.58
N GLY A 150 -7.52 4.75 -1.49
CA GLY A 150 -8.81 4.17 -1.86
C GLY A 150 -8.66 2.78 -2.48
N LEU A 151 -7.51 2.45 -3.06
CA LEU A 151 -7.24 1.10 -3.55
C LEU A 151 -7.23 0.07 -2.41
N ILE A 152 -6.48 0.34 -1.35
CA ILE A 152 -6.40 -0.56 -0.18
C ILE A 152 -7.70 -0.54 0.61
N ALA A 153 -8.26 0.64 0.83
CA ALA A 153 -9.51 0.79 1.56
C ALA A 153 -10.66 -0.03 0.94
N ALA A 154 -10.69 -0.15 -0.39
CA ALA A 154 -11.75 -0.85 -1.11
C ALA A 154 -11.55 -2.36 -1.29
N MET A 155 -10.39 -2.92 -0.93
CA MET A 155 -10.06 -4.32 -1.25
C MET A 155 -10.95 -5.35 -0.56
N SER A 156 -11.38 -5.06 0.66
CA SER A 156 -12.29 -5.89 1.44
C SER A 156 -12.93 -5.07 2.58
N PRO A 157 -14.03 -5.55 3.18
CA PRO A 157 -14.58 -4.91 4.39
C PRO A 157 -13.58 -4.82 5.55
N GLU A 158 -12.67 -5.79 5.65
CA GLU A 158 -11.61 -5.83 6.66
C GLU A 158 -10.61 -4.69 6.43
N THR A 159 -10.16 -4.49 5.19
CA THR A 159 -9.22 -3.41 4.86
C THR A 159 -9.86 -2.03 5.02
N THR A 160 -11.15 -1.87 4.71
CA THR A 160 -11.92 -0.65 5.01
C THR A 160 -11.84 -0.33 6.51
N LYS A 161 -12.23 -1.29 7.37
CA LYS A 161 -12.19 -1.15 8.83
C LYS A 161 -10.77 -0.87 9.34
N CYS A 162 -9.78 -1.55 8.77
CA CYS A 162 -8.37 -1.35 9.12
C CYS A 162 -7.92 0.08 8.83
N CYS A 163 -8.17 0.60 7.63
CA CYS A 163 -7.82 1.97 7.25
C CYS A 163 -8.50 3.01 8.14
N LEU A 164 -9.81 2.88 8.37
CA LEU A 164 -10.57 3.80 9.23
C LEU A 164 -10.05 3.79 10.67
N LYS A 165 -9.79 2.60 11.23
CA LYS A 165 -9.26 2.47 12.59
C LYS A 165 -7.87 3.08 12.73
N LEU A 166 -6.97 2.83 11.77
CA LEU A 166 -5.63 3.40 11.77
C LEU A 166 -5.67 4.93 11.63
N ALA A 167 -6.55 5.48 10.79
CA ALA A 167 -6.74 6.92 10.66
C ALA A 167 -7.23 7.54 11.97
N ALA A 168 -8.24 6.94 12.61
CA ALA A 168 -8.75 7.40 13.89
C ALA A 168 -7.69 7.36 15.00
N ASP A 169 -6.85 6.32 15.01
CA ASP A 169 -5.76 6.23 15.98
C ASP A 169 -4.65 7.24 15.66
N ALA A 170 -4.29 7.43 14.39
CA ALA A 170 -3.33 8.44 13.96
C ALA A 170 -3.71 9.84 14.46
N LYS A 171 -5.00 10.24 14.30
CA LYS A 171 -5.54 11.52 14.80
C LYS A 171 -5.34 11.69 16.30
N LYS A 172 -5.53 10.63 17.12
CA LYS A 172 -5.33 10.70 18.58
C LYS A 172 -3.90 11.08 18.97
N TYR A 173 -2.92 10.77 18.13
CA TYR A 173 -1.51 11.08 18.34
C TYR A 173 -1.01 12.29 17.54
N GLY A 174 -1.91 13.07 16.93
CA GLY A 174 -1.54 14.24 16.14
C GLY A 174 -0.74 13.88 14.88
N VAL A 175 -1.01 12.71 14.29
CA VAL A 175 -0.47 12.27 13.01
C VAL A 175 -1.43 12.76 11.91
N LEU A 176 -0.89 13.43 10.89
CA LEU A 176 -1.67 13.85 9.73
C LEU A 176 -2.10 12.64 8.91
N VAL A 177 -3.32 12.66 8.37
CA VAL A 177 -3.82 11.62 7.48
C VAL A 177 -3.83 12.15 6.05
N SER A 178 -3.03 11.52 5.19
CA SER A 178 -3.03 11.75 3.75
C SER A 178 -3.82 10.63 3.07
N PHE A 179 -4.73 10.96 2.16
CA PHE A 179 -5.53 9.99 1.44
C PHE A 179 -5.40 10.21 -0.08
N ASP A 180 -4.93 9.19 -0.79
CA ASP A 180 -4.99 9.15 -2.24
C ASP A 180 -6.29 8.44 -2.64
N LEU A 181 -7.15 9.09 -3.40
CA LEU A 181 -8.38 8.49 -3.88
C LEU A 181 -8.10 7.19 -4.64
N ASN A 182 -7.05 7.17 -5.45
CA ASN A 182 -6.59 6.00 -6.22
C ASN A 182 -7.78 5.12 -6.67
N TYR A 183 -8.80 5.81 -7.19
CA TYR A 183 -10.12 5.25 -7.45
C TYR A 183 -10.04 4.11 -8.46
N ARG A 184 -10.72 3.03 -8.12
CA ARG A 184 -10.88 1.86 -8.99
C ARG A 184 -12.36 1.48 -8.98
N ALA A 185 -13.08 1.84 -10.05
CA ALA A 185 -14.51 1.58 -10.18
C ALA A 185 -14.90 0.13 -9.86
N THR A 186 -14.07 -0.85 -10.26
CA THR A 186 -14.30 -2.26 -9.98
C THR A 186 -14.27 -2.63 -8.49
N PHE A 187 -13.57 -1.85 -7.65
CA PHE A 187 -13.45 -2.11 -6.20
C PHE A 187 -14.50 -1.33 -5.40
N TRP A 188 -14.88 -0.16 -5.87
CA TRP A 188 -15.84 0.71 -5.21
C TRP A 188 -17.28 0.53 -5.68
N LYS A 189 -17.54 -0.29 -6.73
CA LYS A 189 -18.88 -0.46 -7.31
C LYS A 189 -19.93 -0.76 -6.23
N GLY A 190 -20.90 0.14 -6.10
CA GLY A 190 -21.97 0.06 -5.10
C GLY A 190 -21.54 0.47 -3.68
N ARG A 191 -20.33 1.07 -3.52
CA ARG A 191 -19.76 1.53 -2.25
C ARG A 191 -19.17 2.94 -2.36
N GLU A 192 -19.50 3.66 -3.41
CA GLU A 192 -18.94 4.98 -3.72
C GLU A 192 -19.21 5.99 -2.60
N GLU A 193 -20.38 5.89 -1.96
CA GLU A 193 -20.75 6.75 -0.84
C GLU A 193 -19.82 6.60 0.38
N GLU A 194 -19.20 5.43 0.57
CA GLU A 194 -18.24 5.23 1.68
C GLU A 194 -17.02 6.17 1.56
N LEU A 195 -16.61 6.52 0.34
CA LEU A 195 -15.50 7.47 0.13
C LEU A 195 -15.83 8.83 0.72
N SER A 196 -16.99 9.39 0.36
CA SER A 196 -17.40 10.72 0.81
C SER A 196 -17.80 10.77 2.28
N THR A 197 -18.45 9.73 2.79
CA THR A 197 -19.00 9.73 4.16
C THR A 197 -18.01 9.25 5.22
N GLN A 198 -17.08 8.34 4.88
CA GLN A 198 -16.18 7.73 5.85
C GLN A 198 -14.73 8.18 5.71
N PHE A 199 -14.21 8.29 4.49
CA PHE A 199 -12.78 8.59 4.29
C PHE A 199 -12.49 10.07 4.16
N LEU A 200 -13.26 10.84 3.42
CA LEU A 200 -12.99 12.27 3.26
C LEU A 200 -13.01 13.04 4.58
N PRO A 201 -13.97 12.81 5.51
CA PRO A 201 -14.01 13.55 6.79
C PRO A 201 -12.78 13.33 7.70
N ILE A 202 -12.07 12.21 7.55
CA ILE A 202 -10.88 11.90 8.36
C ILE A 202 -9.56 12.30 7.69
N THR A 203 -9.62 12.81 6.47
CA THR A 203 -8.46 13.14 5.65
C THR A 203 -8.01 14.58 5.88
N ASP A 204 -6.72 14.80 6.16
CA ASP A 204 -6.13 16.14 6.24
C ASP A 204 -5.60 16.61 4.89
N HIS A 205 -5.06 15.67 4.10
CA HIS A 205 -4.51 15.93 2.78
C HIS A 205 -5.07 14.94 1.77
N LEU A 206 -5.92 15.41 0.88
CA LEU A 206 -6.47 14.65 -0.23
C LEU A 206 -5.52 14.73 -1.43
N LEU A 207 -5.06 13.58 -1.90
CA LEU A 207 -4.34 13.44 -3.15
C LEU A 207 -5.29 12.92 -4.22
N GLN A 208 -5.25 13.55 -5.39
CA GLN A 208 -6.09 13.17 -6.51
C GLN A 208 -5.25 13.17 -7.78
N LEU A 209 -5.14 12.00 -8.38
CA LEU A 209 -4.33 11.80 -9.57
C LEU A 209 -5.17 11.67 -10.85
N ASP A 210 -6.51 11.56 -10.73
CA ASP A 210 -7.40 11.33 -11.89
C ASP A 210 -8.60 12.29 -11.86
N PRO A 211 -8.85 13.07 -12.95
CA PRO A 211 -10.00 13.96 -13.07
C PRO A 211 -11.36 13.24 -12.93
N ALA A 212 -11.48 11.97 -13.35
CA ALA A 212 -12.70 11.19 -13.18
C ALA A 212 -13.05 10.94 -11.71
N SER A 213 -12.05 10.88 -10.84
CA SER A 213 -12.24 10.72 -9.39
C SER A 213 -12.81 11.99 -8.74
N PHE A 214 -12.62 13.16 -9.36
CA PHE A 214 -13.08 14.46 -8.82
C PHE A 214 -14.60 14.60 -8.88
N ALA A 215 -15.19 14.18 -9.96
CA ALA A 215 -16.65 14.26 -10.16
C ALA A 215 -17.42 13.44 -9.10
N LEU A 216 -16.84 12.33 -8.63
CA LEU A 216 -17.43 11.46 -7.60
C LEU A 216 -17.40 12.06 -6.18
N VAL A 217 -16.49 13.00 -5.92
CA VAL A 217 -16.29 13.59 -4.60
C VAL A 217 -17.11 14.88 -4.45
N THR A 218 -17.47 15.52 -5.56
CA THR A 218 -18.18 16.81 -5.60
C THR A 218 -19.65 16.71 -5.99
N SER A 219 -20.13 15.53 -6.35
CA SER A 219 -21.55 15.23 -6.62
C SER A 219 -22.24 14.69 -5.38
#